data_e200442286c4dd5994f7a59e4bc13eb5
#
_entry.id   e200442286c4dd5994f7a59e4bc13eb5
#
_cell.length_a   1.000
_cell.length_b   1.000
_cell.length_c   1.000
_cell.angle_alpha   90.00
_cell.angle_beta   90.00
_cell.angle_gamma   90.00
#
_symmetry.space_group_name_H-M   'P 1'
#
loop_
_entity.id
_entity.type
_entity.pdbx_description
1 polymer ?
#
loop_
_entity_poly.entity_id
_entity_poly.type
_entity_poly.pdbx_seq_one_letter_code
_entity_poly.pdbx_strand_id
1 'polypeptide(L)'
;YELRPGARVIRNLHNHETVKLTEKEVAIIKYLYKAKDKIVSKNELLQEVWGYSPDVSTHTIETHIYRLRQKVEHENPDAQLIMTEDGGYKLKM
;
A
#
# COMPACT_ATOMS: atom_id res chain seq x y z
N TYR A 1 -6.17 -2.16 -10.98
CA TYR A 1 -6.49 -1.11 -10.02
C TYR A 1 -6.15 0.27 -10.58
N GLU A 2 -6.97 1.23 -10.24
CA GLU A 2 -6.74 2.64 -10.59
C GLU A 2 -6.74 3.46 -9.30
N LEU A 3 -5.64 4.14 -9.04
CA LEU A 3 -5.51 5.02 -7.89
C LEU A 3 -5.87 6.44 -8.27
N ARG A 4 -6.74 7.07 -7.49
CA ARG A 4 -7.07 8.49 -7.63
C ARG A 4 -6.61 9.23 -6.38
N PRO A 5 -5.37 9.71 -6.36
CA PRO A 5 -4.78 10.29 -5.14
C PRO A 5 -5.53 11.53 -4.65
N GLY A 6 -5.99 12.36 -5.56
CA GLY A 6 -6.72 13.57 -5.18
C GLY A 6 -8.01 13.29 -4.43
N ALA A 7 -8.70 12.21 -4.79
CA ALA A 7 -9.92 11.78 -4.12
C ALA A 7 -9.66 10.77 -3.01
N ARG A 8 -8.43 10.30 -2.87
CA ARG A 8 -8.00 9.27 -1.92
C ARG A 8 -8.85 8.01 -2.03
N VAL A 9 -9.01 7.53 -3.27
CA VAL A 9 -9.74 6.28 -3.54
C VAL A 9 -8.92 5.41 -4.48
N ILE A 10 -9.17 4.11 -4.39
CA ILE A 10 -8.63 3.14 -5.34
C ILE A 10 -9.80 2.36 -5.92
N ARG A 11 -9.77 2.13 -7.22
CA ARG A 11 -10.81 1.44 -7.93
C ARG A 11 -10.27 0.15 -8.52
N ASN A 12 -10.98 -0.94 -8.26
CA ASN A 12 -10.69 -2.21 -8.89
C ASN A 12 -11.33 -2.20 -10.28
N LEU A 13 -10.51 -2.20 -11.33
CA LEU A 13 -11.02 -2.11 -12.70
C LEU A 13 -11.72 -3.37 -13.17
N HIS A 14 -11.56 -4.46 -12.45
CA HIS A 14 -12.18 -5.73 -12.80
C HIS A 14 -13.63 -5.81 -12.34
N ASN A 15 -13.91 -5.42 -11.08
CA ASN A 15 -15.26 -5.47 -10.51
C ASN A 15 -15.87 -4.09 -10.27
N HIS A 16 -15.14 -3.02 -10.61
CA HIS A 16 -15.57 -1.62 -10.47
C HIS A 16 -15.80 -1.16 -9.03
N GLU A 17 -15.35 -1.91 -8.05
CA GLU A 17 -15.44 -1.48 -6.65
C GLU A 17 -14.48 -0.34 -6.38
N THR A 18 -14.96 0.66 -5.63
CA THR A 18 -14.17 1.81 -5.21
C THR A 18 -14.03 1.79 -3.70
N VAL A 19 -12.80 1.94 -3.22
CA VAL A 19 -12.48 1.89 -1.81
C VAL A 19 -11.84 3.21 -1.39
N LYS A 20 -12.32 3.80 -0.31
CA LYS A 20 -11.73 5.01 0.25
C LYS A 20 -10.48 4.66 1.02
N LEU A 21 -9.45 5.49 0.84
CA LEU A 21 -8.15 5.28 1.48
C LEU A 21 -7.85 6.44 2.42
N THR A 22 -7.05 6.17 3.45
CA THR A 22 -6.51 7.23 4.29
C THR A 22 -5.32 7.87 3.56
N GLU A 23 -4.90 9.02 4.07
CA GLU A 23 -3.75 9.74 3.54
C GLU A 23 -2.50 8.86 3.51
N LYS A 24 -2.26 8.11 4.59
CA LYS A 24 -1.10 7.24 4.68
C LYS A 24 -1.19 6.06 3.70
N GLU A 25 -2.39 5.52 3.51
CA GLU A 25 -2.60 4.44 2.55
C GLU A 25 -2.31 4.91 1.12
N VAL A 26 -2.77 6.10 0.77
CA VAL A 26 -2.47 6.68 -0.54
C VAL A 26 -0.96 6.88 -0.71
N ALA A 27 -0.29 7.39 0.32
CA ALA A 27 1.15 7.61 0.28
C ALA A 27 1.93 6.31 0.08
N ILE A 28 1.49 5.24 0.75
CA ILE A 28 2.11 3.91 0.61
C ILE A 28 1.99 3.43 -0.85
N ILE A 29 0.79 3.48 -1.40
CA ILE A 29 0.55 3.00 -2.76
C ILE A 29 1.34 3.83 -3.77
N LYS A 30 1.34 5.14 -3.62
CA LYS A 30 2.09 6.02 -4.52
C LYS A 30 3.58 5.73 -4.49
N TYR A 31 4.12 5.51 -3.31
CA TYR A 31 5.54 5.22 -3.17
C TYR A 31 5.89 3.88 -3.81
N LEU A 32 5.09 2.86 -3.57
CA LEU A 32 5.31 1.54 -4.17
C LEU A 32 5.16 1.60 -5.70
N TYR A 33 4.23 2.40 -6.18
CA TYR A 33 4.03 2.59 -7.63
C TYR A 33 5.27 3.21 -8.28
N LYS A 34 5.86 4.20 -7.64
CA LYS A 34 7.08 4.83 -8.15
C LYS A 34 8.27 3.87 -8.15
N ALA A 35 8.30 2.95 -7.21
CA ALA A 35 9.38 1.97 -7.12
C ALA A 35 9.26 0.88 -8.19
N LYS A 36 8.10 0.76 -8.81
CA LYS A 36 7.79 -0.23 -9.85
C LYS A 36 8.05 -1.66 -9.36
N ASP A 37 8.97 -2.38 -9.99
CA ASP A 37 9.25 -3.78 -9.64
C ASP A 37 10.24 -3.94 -8.49
N LYS A 38 10.72 -2.83 -7.94
CA LYS A 38 11.67 -2.91 -6.84
C LYS A 38 10.97 -3.22 -5.54
N ILE A 39 11.59 -4.07 -4.74
CA ILE A 39 11.10 -4.35 -3.39
C ILE A 39 11.48 -3.16 -2.50
N VAL A 40 10.48 -2.58 -1.86
CA VAL A 40 10.69 -1.46 -0.94
C VAL A 40 10.71 -2.02 0.48
N SER A 41 11.80 -1.80 1.20
CA SER A 41 11.93 -2.31 2.56
C SER A 41 10.94 -1.62 3.49
N LYS A 42 10.61 -2.29 4.60
CA LYS A 42 9.71 -1.73 5.61
C LYS A 42 10.26 -0.43 6.17
N ASN A 43 11.57 -0.38 6.42
CA ASN A 43 12.20 0.83 6.95
C ASN A 43 12.16 1.98 5.96
N GLU A 44 12.42 1.71 4.69
CA GLU A 44 12.34 2.73 3.65
C GLU A 44 10.92 3.29 3.54
N LEU A 45 9.94 2.42 3.52
CA LEU A 45 8.54 2.83 3.42
C LEU A 45 8.11 3.65 4.63
N LEU A 46 8.53 3.21 5.82
CA LEU A 46 8.25 3.93 7.05
C LEU A 46 8.84 5.34 7.02
N GLN A 47 10.10 5.45 6.63
CA GLN A 47 10.79 6.73 6.58
C GLN A 47 10.17 7.67 5.55
N GLU A 48 9.83 7.17 4.38
CA GLU A 48 9.31 8.00 3.29
C GLU A 48 7.85 8.43 3.51
N VAL A 49 7.06 7.61 4.17
CA VAL A 49 5.63 7.89 4.39
C VAL A 49 5.41 8.64 5.71
N TRP A 50 6.09 8.25 6.76
CA TRP A 50 5.93 8.87 8.10
C TRP A 50 7.02 9.86 8.46
N GLY A 51 8.13 9.84 7.72
CA GLY A 51 9.29 10.63 8.09
C GLY A 51 10.06 9.99 9.23
N TYR A 52 11.14 10.62 9.62
CA TYR A 52 11.98 10.10 10.69
C TYR A 52 11.34 10.40 12.04
N SER A 53 10.83 9.37 12.69
CA SER A 53 10.24 9.49 14.02
C SER A 53 10.68 8.32 14.87
N PRO A 54 11.25 8.55 16.06
CA PRO A 54 11.66 7.47 16.94
C PRO A 54 10.48 6.69 17.54
N ASP A 55 9.27 7.27 17.48
CA ASP A 55 8.08 6.64 18.04
C ASP A 55 7.38 5.69 17.07
N VAL A 56 7.85 5.62 15.83
CA VAL A 56 7.22 4.79 14.80
C VAL A 56 8.14 3.64 14.44
N SER A 57 7.59 2.42 14.45
CA SER A 57 8.35 1.21 14.16
C SER A 57 7.85 0.53 12.89
N THR A 58 8.60 -0.48 12.42
CA THR A 58 8.19 -1.26 11.25
C THR A 58 6.87 -1.99 11.48
N HIS A 59 6.49 -2.21 12.72
CA HIS A 59 5.20 -2.80 13.06
C HIS A 59 4.05 -1.90 12.57
N THR A 60 4.24 -0.57 12.58
CA THR A 60 3.27 0.37 12.05
C THR A 60 3.00 0.11 10.56
N ILE A 61 4.06 -0.13 9.79
CA ILE A 61 3.95 -0.47 8.38
C ILE A 61 3.17 -1.78 8.20
N GLU A 62 3.51 -2.80 8.98
CA GLU A 62 2.84 -4.09 8.88
C GLU A 62 1.34 -3.97 9.12
N THR A 63 0.96 -3.19 10.12
CA THR A 63 -0.45 -2.97 10.46
C THR A 63 -1.18 -2.25 9.34
N HIS A 64 -0.56 -1.20 8.77
CA HIS A 64 -1.18 -0.45 7.67
C HIS A 64 -1.32 -1.29 6.41
N ILE A 65 -0.32 -2.09 6.08
CA ILE A 65 -0.38 -2.99 4.92
C ILE A 65 -1.47 -4.03 5.12
N TYR A 66 -1.58 -4.61 6.32
CA TYR A 66 -2.62 -5.59 6.63
C TYR A 66 -4.02 -4.99 6.41
N ARG A 67 -4.25 -3.80 6.96
CA ARG A 67 -5.54 -3.12 6.82
C ARG A 67 -5.85 -2.75 5.38
N LEU A 68 -4.84 -2.30 4.66
CA LEU A 68 -4.98 -1.93 3.25
C LEU A 68 -5.36 -3.14 2.41
N ARG A 69 -4.73 -4.28 2.65
CA ARG A 69 -5.07 -5.52 1.97
C ARG A 69 -6.50 -5.95 2.25
N GLN A 70 -6.91 -5.91 3.51
CA GLN A 70 -8.27 -6.27 3.89
C GLN A 70 -9.29 -5.39 3.19
N LYS A 71 -8.99 -4.12 3.10
CA LYS A 71 -9.86 -3.12 2.50
C LYS A 71 -9.99 -3.28 0.99
N VAL A 72 -8.88 -3.53 0.32
CA VAL A 72 -8.81 -3.52 -1.15
C VAL A 72 -8.96 -4.92 -1.74
N GLU A 73 -8.30 -5.89 -1.14
CA GLU A 73 -8.24 -7.25 -1.69
C GLU A 73 -9.39 -8.15 -1.24
N HIS A 74 -10.08 -7.79 -0.16
CA HIS A 74 -11.25 -8.53 0.36
C HIS A 74 -11.01 -10.03 0.47
N GLU A 75 -9.79 -10.44 0.83
CA GLU A 75 -9.41 -11.85 0.92
C GLU A 75 -9.51 -12.60 -0.42
N ASN A 76 -9.63 -11.87 -1.51
CA ASN A 76 -9.67 -12.46 -2.84
C ASN A 76 -8.25 -12.53 -3.42
N PRO A 77 -7.68 -13.74 -3.59
CA PRO A 77 -6.32 -13.87 -4.09
C PRO A 77 -6.14 -13.32 -5.51
N ASP A 78 -7.21 -13.26 -6.29
CA ASP A 78 -7.13 -12.71 -7.65
C ASP A 78 -7.10 -11.19 -7.68
N ALA A 79 -7.43 -10.55 -6.57
CA ALA A 79 -7.45 -9.09 -6.45
C ALA A 79 -6.21 -8.54 -5.74
N GLN A 80 -5.14 -9.32 -5.67
CA GLN A 80 -3.93 -8.95 -4.95
C GLN A 80 -3.31 -7.67 -5.52
N LEU A 81 -3.09 -6.69 -4.64
CA LEU A 81 -2.49 -5.41 -5.00
C LEU A 81 -1.06 -5.28 -4.47
N ILE A 82 -0.85 -5.67 -3.22
CA ILE A 82 0.45 -5.55 -2.56
C ILE A 82 1.01 -6.93 -2.30
N MET A 83 2.23 -7.16 -2.78
CA MET A 83 2.93 -8.42 -2.56
C MET A 83 3.96 -8.27 -1.46
N THR A 84 3.95 -9.23 -0.53
CA THR A 84 5.00 -9.32 0.49
C THR A 84 6.16 -10.08 -0.10
N GLU A 85 7.32 -9.46 -0.11
CA GLU A 85 8.54 -10.05 -0.58
C GLU A 85 9.56 -10.10 0.55
N ASP A 86 10.64 -10.85 0.33
CA ASP A 86 11.70 -10.94 1.32
C ASP A 86 12.26 -9.55 1.63
N GLY A 87 12.03 -9.10 2.86
CA GLY A 87 12.52 -7.80 3.31
C GLY A 87 11.66 -6.61 2.98
N GLY A 88 10.48 -6.79 2.36
CA GLY A 88 9.65 -5.63 2.04
C GLY A 88 8.39 -5.93 1.25
N TYR A 89 7.98 -4.94 0.48
CA TYR A 89 6.75 -5.01 -0.29
C TYR A 89 6.96 -4.47 -1.70
N LYS A 90 6.10 -4.88 -2.61
CA LYS A 90 6.01 -4.28 -3.94
C LYS A 90 4.57 -4.34 -4.43
N LEU A 91 4.28 -3.48 -5.40
CA LEU A 91 2.94 -3.38 -5.96
C LEU A 91 2.80 -4.35 -7.14
N LYS A 92 1.66 -5.01 -7.20
CA LYS A 92 1.30 -5.87 -8.33
C LYS A 92 0.37 -5.08 -9.25
N MET A 93 0.94 -4.24 -10.08
CA MET A 93 0.17 -3.47 -11.05
C MET A 93 0.82 -3.51 -12.41
#